data_b1dfd841aec06ac1a905c3d499564640
#
_entry.id   b1dfd841aec06ac1a905c3d499564640
#
_cell.length_a   1.000
_cell.length_b   1.000
_cell.length_c   1.000
_cell.angle_alpha   90.00
_cell.angle_beta   90.00
_cell.angle_gamma   90.00
#
_symmetry.space_group_name_H-M   'P 1'
#
loop_
_entity.id
_entity.type
_entity.pdbx_description
1 polymer ?
#
loop_
_entity_poly.entity_id
_entity_poly.type
_entity_poly.pdbx_seq_one_letter_code
_entity_poly.pdbx_strand_id
1 'polypeptide(L)'
;MPQTRKKHQRQTPGFRRQALIDATLNLLAEGGPEVATVRVIAKKAGVTQGLIRHYFSTKDDLIAAAYEQHMTQMTEATSAVLEQPFRSHSARLAGFVTAALTPPVVDLRNVGLWAGFLHMTQTDSRMQRVHARTYRAFRDRLER
;
A
#
# COMPACT_ATOMS: atom_id res chain seq x y z
N MET A 1 -36.16 20.54 -20.43
CA MET A 1 -34.96 20.46 -19.56
C MET A 1 -34.01 19.43 -20.15
N PRO A 2 -32.87 19.79 -20.71
CA PRO A 2 -31.92 18.82 -21.23
C PRO A 2 -31.12 18.21 -20.03
N GLN A 3 -31.23 16.91 -19.86
CA GLN A 3 -30.40 16.15 -18.94
C GLN A 3 -28.94 16.23 -19.42
N THR A 4 -28.10 16.90 -18.65
CA THR A 4 -26.66 16.96 -18.86
C THR A 4 -26.09 15.54 -18.64
N ARG A 5 -25.83 14.84 -19.73
CA ARG A 5 -25.08 13.58 -19.77
C ARG A 5 -23.71 13.84 -19.13
N LYS A 6 -23.49 13.37 -17.87
CA LYS A 6 -22.17 13.40 -17.24
C LYS A 6 -21.19 12.70 -18.16
N LYS A 7 -20.29 13.50 -18.76
CA LYS A 7 -19.14 13.02 -19.53
C LYS A 7 -18.33 12.12 -18.60
N HIS A 8 -18.39 10.79 -18.82
CA HIS A 8 -17.45 9.85 -18.21
C HIS A 8 -16.05 10.26 -18.66
N GLN A 9 -15.36 11.01 -17.84
CA GLN A 9 -13.93 11.26 -18.04
C GLN A 9 -13.26 9.88 -18.10
N ARG A 10 -12.68 9.53 -19.24
CA ARG A 10 -11.89 8.31 -19.43
C ARG A 10 -10.69 8.40 -18.50
N GLN A 11 -10.81 7.80 -17.32
CA GLN A 11 -9.72 7.71 -16.36
C GLN A 11 -8.57 6.94 -17.00
N THR A 12 -7.35 7.41 -16.80
CA THR A 12 -6.15 6.73 -17.35
C THR A 12 -6.00 5.32 -16.77
N PRO A 13 -5.36 4.40 -17.49
CA PRO A 13 -5.08 3.04 -16.98
C PRO A 13 -4.39 3.03 -15.62
N GLY A 14 -3.44 3.95 -15.39
CA GLY A 14 -2.75 4.09 -14.11
C GLY A 14 -3.68 4.49 -12.97
N PHE A 15 -4.62 5.40 -13.22
CA PHE A 15 -5.62 5.81 -12.23
C PHE A 15 -6.52 4.65 -11.79
N ARG A 16 -6.95 3.82 -12.74
CA ARG A 16 -7.81 2.66 -12.44
C ARG A 16 -7.08 1.57 -11.66
N ARG A 17 -5.82 1.31 -12.03
CA ARG A 17 -4.96 0.39 -11.29
C ARG A 17 -4.77 0.87 -9.85
N GLN A 18 -4.50 2.16 -9.66
CA GLN A 18 -4.36 2.77 -8.34
C GLN A 18 -5.65 2.67 -7.52
N ALA A 19 -6.80 2.98 -8.10
CA ALA A 19 -8.08 2.87 -7.42
C ALA A 19 -8.38 1.44 -6.91
N LEU A 20 -7.96 0.42 -7.65
CA LEU A 20 -8.07 -0.98 -7.22
C LEU A 20 -7.16 -1.28 -6.01
N ILE A 21 -5.93 -0.80 -6.02
CA ILE A 21 -4.98 -0.95 -4.91
C ILE A 21 -5.51 -0.23 -3.66
N ASP A 22 -5.97 1.00 -3.80
CA ASP A 22 -6.49 1.80 -2.68
C ASP A 22 -7.76 1.18 -2.08
N ALA A 23 -8.68 0.69 -2.92
CA ALA A 23 -9.87 -0.04 -2.48
C ALA A 23 -9.49 -1.32 -1.70
N THR A 24 -8.47 -2.04 -2.17
CA THR A 24 -7.97 -3.25 -1.51
C THR A 24 -7.35 -2.92 -0.15
N LEU A 25 -6.48 -1.91 -0.07
CA LEU A 25 -5.90 -1.47 1.21
C LEU A 25 -6.96 -1.05 2.22
N ASN A 26 -8.00 -0.32 1.77
CA ASN A 26 -9.09 0.06 2.66
C ASN A 26 -9.85 -1.16 3.21
N LEU A 27 -10.16 -2.14 2.37
CA LEU A 27 -10.85 -3.36 2.80
C LEU A 27 -10.01 -4.21 3.75
N LEU A 28 -8.71 -4.34 3.45
CA LEU A 28 -7.76 -5.05 4.33
C LEU A 28 -7.66 -4.39 5.70
N ALA A 29 -7.67 -3.05 5.76
CA ALA A 29 -7.65 -2.29 7.01
C ALA A 29 -8.98 -2.41 7.79
N GLU A 30 -10.12 -2.51 7.10
CA GLU A 30 -11.45 -2.58 7.70
C GLU A 30 -11.76 -3.98 8.26
N GLY A 31 -11.32 -5.05 7.61
CA GLY A 31 -11.72 -6.40 8.01
C GLY A 31 -10.80 -7.53 7.53
N GLY A 32 -9.58 -7.19 7.12
CA GLY A 32 -8.60 -8.18 6.69
C GLY A 32 -8.89 -8.84 5.33
N PRO A 33 -8.16 -9.93 5.01
CA PRO A 33 -8.24 -10.59 3.69
C PRO A 33 -9.62 -11.20 3.39
N GLU A 34 -10.37 -11.57 4.40
CA GLU A 34 -11.68 -12.23 4.27
C GLU A 34 -12.72 -11.31 3.63
N VAL A 35 -12.69 -10.02 3.94
CA VAL A 35 -13.63 -9.05 3.36
C VAL A 35 -13.18 -8.54 1.99
N ALA A 36 -11.92 -8.68 1.64
CA ALA A 36 -11.34 -8.22 0.39
C ALA A 36 -11.59 -9.21 -0.77
N THR A 37 -12.86 -9.52 -1.05
CA THR A 37 -13.22 -10.36 -2.21
C THR A 37 -13.19 -9.54 -3.50
N VAL A 38 -12.98 -10.21 -4.65
CA VAL A 38 -12.99 -9.56 -5.97
C VAL A 38 -14.24 -8.72 -6.20
N ARG A 39 -15.39 -9.21 -5.77
CA ARG A 39 -16.68 -8.51 -5.90
C ARG A 39 -16.73 -7.25 -5.04
N VAL A 40 -16.26 -7.32 -3.81
CA VAL A 40 -16.27 -6.19 -2.86
C VAL A 40 -15.24 -5.14 -3.29
N ILE A 41 -14.05 -5.56 -3.71
CA ILE A 41 -13.02 -4.67 -4.25
C ILE A 41 -13.55 -3.92 -5.47
N ALA A 42 -14.15 -4.63 -6.45
CA ALA A 42 -14.72 -4.02 -7.64
C ALA A 42 -15.79 -2.97 -7.30
N LYS A 43 -16.70 -3.31 -6.39
CA LYS A 43 -17.74 -2.39 -5.90
C LYS A 43 -17.14 -1.14 -5.25
N LYS A 44 -16.14 -1.31 -4.37
CA LYS A 44 -15.48 -0.20 -3.65
C LYS A 44 -14.68 0.69 -4.60
N ALA A 45 -14.03 0.10 -5.61
CA ALA A 45 -13.29 0.84 -6.64
C ALA A 45 -14.16 1.45 -7.74
N GLY A 46 -15.47 1.17 -7.77
CA GLY A 46 -16.38 1.65 -8.81
C GLY A 46 -16.10 1.08 -10.20
N VAL A 47 -15.65 -0.17 -10.27
CA VAL A 47 -15.28 -0.86 -11.51
C VAL A 47 -15.95 -2.22 -11.63
N THR A 48 -15.86 -2.85 -12.82
CA THR A 48 -16.32 -4.22 -13.01
C THR A 48 -15.28 -5.25 -12.54
N GLN A 49 -15.73 -6.46 -12.17
CA GLN A 49 -14.80 -7.54 -11.81
C GLN A 49 -13.87 -7.93 -12.98
N GLY A 50 -14.35 -7.82 -14.23
CA GLY A 50 -13.53 -8.04 -15.42
C GLY A 50 -12.36 -7.08 -15.54
N LEU A 51 -12.53 -5.84 -15.06
CA LEU A 51 -11.45 -4.86 -15.06
C LEU A 51 -10.34 -5.24 -14.06
N ILE A 52 -10.68 -5.87 -12.92
CA ILE A 52 -9.66 -6.39 -12.00
C ILE A 52 -8.77 -7.41 -12.71
N ARG A 53 -9.37 -8.37 -13.41
CA ARG A 53 -8.65 -9.41 -14.17
C ARG A 53 -7.78 -8.83 -15.30
N HIS A 54 -8.14 -7.67 -15.82
CA HIS A 54 -7.33 -6.98 -16.81
C HIS A 54 -6.01 -6.43 -16.23
N TYR A 55 -6.02 -5.96 -14.97
CA TYR A 55 -4.84 -5.39 -14.31
C TYR A 55 -4.08 -6.37 -13.43
N PHE A 56 -4.77 -7.37 -12.89
CA PHE A 56 -4.22 -8.36 -11.96
C PHE A 56 -4.73 -9.75 -12.31
N SER A 57 -3.83 -10.68 -12.56
CA SER A 57 -4.19 -12.05 -12.95
C SER A 57 -5.01 -12.76 -11.88
N THR A 58 -4.71 -12.49 -10.60
CA THR A 58 -5.40 -13.06 -9.45
C THR A 58 -5.70 -11.99 -8.38
N LYS A 59 -6.61 -12.33 -7.44
CA LYS A 59 -6.82 -11.51 -6.24
C LYS A 59 -5.53 -11.37 -5.42
N ASP A 60 -4.75 -12.44 -5.34
CA ASP A 60 -3.51 -12.45 -4.56
C ASP A 60 -2.42 -11.56 -5.19
N ASP A 61 -2.40 -11.42 -6.52
CA ASP A 61 -1.55 -10.43 -7.20
C ASP A 61 -1.92 -9.00 -6.85
N LEU A 62 -3.23 -8.72 -6.74
CA LEU A 62 -3.72 -7.42 -6.31
C LEU A 62 -3.37 -7.14 -4.83
N ILE A 63 -3.51 -8.13 -3.95
CA ILE A 63 -3.13 -8.00 -2.54
C ILE A 63 -1.61 -7.80 -2.42
N ALA A 64 -0.80 -8.54 -3.18
CA ALA A 64 0.66 -8.37 -3.19
C ALA A 64 1.07 -6.97 -3.67
N ALA A 65 0.41 -6.43 -4.70
CA ALA A 65 0.64 -5.07 -5.17
C ALA A 65 0.22 -4.01 -4.13
N ALA A 66 -0.88 -4.25 -3.41
CA ALA A 66 -1.32 -3.39 -2.31
C ALA A 66 -0.30 -3.40 -1.16
N TYR A 67 0.24 -4.56 -0.81
CA TYR A 67 1.30 -4.69 0.18
C TYR A 67 2.57 -3.94 -0.25
N GLU A 68 3.03 -4.16 -1.47
CA GLU A 68 4.22 -3.46 -1.99
C GLU A 68 4.07 -1.94 -1.92
N GLN A 69 2.91 -1.42 -2.34
CA GLN A 69 2.63 0.01 -2.26
C GLN A 69 2.62 0.52 -0.82
N HIS A 70 1.95 -0.19 0.09
CA HIS A 70 1.90 0.17 1.51
C HIS A 70 3.30 0.24 2.12
N MET A 71 4.13 -0.80 1.90
CA MET A 71 5.51 -0.83 2.41
C MET A 71 6.38 0.28 1.81
N THR A 72 6.20 0.59 0.53
CA THR A 72 6.90 1.70 -0.12
C THR A 72 6.53 3.03 0.52
N GLN A 73 5.24 3.28 0.73
CA GLN A 73 4.77 4.52 1.39
C GLN A 73 5.31 4.64 2.82
N MET A 74 5.34 3.53 3.59
CA MET A 74 5.89 3.55 4.94
C MET A 74 7.40 3.81 4.94
N THR A 75 8.13 3.21 4.01
CA THR A 75 9.55 3.47 3.80
C THR A 75 9.81 4.93 3.47
N GLU A 76 9.04 5.50 2.55
CA GLU A 76 9.15 6.92 2.16
C GLU A 76 8.85 7.84 3.34
N ALA A 77 7.77 7.61 4.07
CA ALA A 77 7.39 8.40 5.24
C ALA A 77 8.49 8.37 6.32
N THR A 78 9.08 7.20 6.59
CA THR A 78 10.13 7.06 7.59
C THR A 78 11.45 7.68 7.14
N SER A 79 11.84 7.49 5.88
CA SER A 79 13.14 7.93 5.36
C SER A 79 13.18 9.40 4.93
N ALA A 80 12.05 10.04 4.72
CA ALA A 80 11.98 11.45 4.31
C ALA A 80 12.71 12.38 5.31
N VAL A 81 12.72 12.03 6.59
CA VAL A 81 13.43 12.79 7.61
C VAL A 81 14.95 12.80 7.39
N LEU A 82 15.50 11.75 6.76
CA LEU A 82 16.94 11.62 6.51
C LEU A 82 17.48 12.60 5.45
N GLU A 83 16.59 13.20 4.67
CA GLU A 83 16.93 14.22 3.66
C GLU A 83 17.14 15.61 4.28
N GLN A 84 16.79 15.78 5.57
CA GLN A 84 16.95 17.03 6.28
C GLN A 84 18.37 17.18 6.85
N PRO A 85 18.90 18.40 6.99
CA PRO A 85 20.20 18.62 7.64
C PRO A 85 20.10 18.35 9.15
N PHE A 86 21.01 17.53 9.65
CA PHE A 86 21.15 17.22 11.07
C PHE A 86 22.47 17.76 11.62
N ARG A 87 22.48 18.18 12.89
CA ARG A 87 23.68 18.70 13.58
C ARG A 87 24.70 17.59 13.88
N SER A 88 24.28 16.32 13.93
CA SER A 88 25.13 15.17 14.22
C SER A 88 24.49 13.87 13.73
N HIS A 89 25.29 12.81 13.64
CA HIS A 89 24.79 11.46 13.33
C HIS A 89 23.78 10.95 14.37
N SER A 90 23.98 11.27 15.66
CA SER A 90 23.06 10.91 16.72
C SER A 90 21.72 11.63 16.57
N ALA A 91 21.72 12.90 16.19
CA ALA A 91 20.48 13.65 15.91
C ALA A 91 19.75 13.08 14.68
N ARG A 92 20.49 12.68 13.65
CA ARG A 92 19.92 12.02 12.46
C ARG A 92 19.27 10.69 12.82
N LEU A 93 19.94 9.85 13.62
CA LEU A 93 19.38 8.59 14.11
C LEU A 93 18.14 8.81 14.96
N ALA A 94 18.17 9.75 15.89
CA ALA A 94 17.02 10.10 16.73
C ALA A 94 15.83 10.58 15.89
N GLY A 95 16.06 11.40 14.87
CA GLY A 95 15.04 11.84 13.91
C GLY A 95 14.41 10.67 13.18
N PHE A 96 15.21 9.74 12.69
CA PHE A 96 14.72 8.53 12.02
C PHE A 96 13.88 7.64 12.94
N VAL A 97 14.37 7.35 14.15
CA VAL A 97 13.62 6.56 15.15
C VAL A 97 12.31 7.23 15.51
N THR A 98 12.31 8.56 15.70
CA THR A 98 11.09 9.32 15.96
C THR A 98 10.10 9.20 14.80
N ALA A 99 10.55 9.35 13.54
CA ALA A 99 9.69 9.19 12.37
C ALA A 99 9.12 7.78 12.26
N ALA A 100 9.91 6.74 12.60
CA ALA A 100 9.45 5.37 12.61
C ALA A 100 8.41 5.05 13.71
N LEU A 101 8.35 5.86 14.75
CA LEU A 101 7.47 5.68 15.91
C LEU A 101 6.35 6.73 16.02
N THR A 102 6.13 7.52 14.98
CA THR A 102 5.08 8.53 14.92
C THR A 102 4.16 8.33 13.71
N PRO A 103 2.95 8.91 13.70
CA PRO A 103 2.10 8.90 12.51
C PRO A 103 2.83 9.53 11.29
N PRO A 104 2.58 9.02 10.07
CA PRO A 104 1.59 8.00 9.72
C PRO A 104 2.05 6.55 9.93
N VAL A 105 3.32 6.30 10.31
CA VAL A 105 3.87 4.94 10.41
C VAL A 105 3.16 4.12 11.47
N VAL A 106 3.03 4.66 12.69
CA VAL A 106 2.40 3.98 13.84
C VAL A 106 0.96 4.41 14.11
N ASP A 107 0.17 4.74 13.10
CA ASP A 107 -1.27 4.79 13.30
C ASP A 107 -1.88 3.37 13.30
N LEU A 108 -3.03 3.22 13.97
CA LEU A 108 -3.69 1.91 14.14
C LEU A 108 -4.00 1.24 12.80
N ARG A 109 -4.32 2.01 11.76
CA ARG A 109 -4.62 1.48 10.44
C ARG A 109 -3.37 0.88 9.80
N ASN A 110 -2.27 1.61 9.80
CA ASN A 110 -1.02 1.18 9.16
C ASN A 110 -0.37 0.02 9.92
N VAL A 111 -0.40 0.04 11.25
CA VAL A 111 0.07 -1.09 12.09
C VAL A 111 -0.78 -2.34 11.84
N GLY A 112 -2.11 -2.20 11.76
CA GLY A 112 -3.01 -3.31 11.45
C GLY A 112 -2.78 -3.91 10.06
N LEU A 113 -2.61 -3.07 9.04
CA LEU A 113 -2.25 -3.51 7.69
C LEU A 113 -0.92 -4.27 7.68
N TRP A 114 0.10 -3.72 8.32
CA TRP A 114 1.43 -4.34 8.38
C TRP A 114 1.39 -5.70 9.10
N ALA A 115 0.72 -5.80 10.23
CA ALA A 115 0.55 -7.06 10.96
C ALA A 115 -0.19 -8.10 10.12
N GLY A 116 -1.26 -7.72 9.42
CA GLY A 116 -2.00 -8.59 8.50
C GLY A 116 -1.13 -9.09 7.35
N PHE A 117 -0.34 -8.22 6.75
CA PHE A 117 0.59 -8.60 5.69
C PHE A 117 1.70 -9.53 6.18
N LEU A 118 2.27 -9.29 7.36
CA LEU A 118 3.25 -10.20 7.98
C LEU A 118 2.66 -11.58 8.20
N HIS A 119 1.43 -11.67 8.68
CA HIS A 119 0.75 -12.95 8.84
C HIS A 119 0.64 -13.70 7.50
N MET A 120 0.28 -13.01 6.42
CA MET A 120 0.19 -13.61 5.09
C MET A 120 1.54 -14.12 4.56
N THR A 121 2.66 -13.53 4.97
CA THR A 121 3.99 -14.03 4.55
C THR A 121 4.32 -15.42 5.11
N GLN A 122 3.63 -15.88 6.13
CA GLN A 122 3.87 -17.20 6.70
C GLN A 122 3.36 -18.35 5.80
N THR A 123 2.37 -18.08 4.97
CA THR A 123 1.70 -19.09 4.16
C THR A 123 1.75 -18.84 2.66
N ASP A 124 2.08 -17.63 2.22
CA ASP A 124 2.10 -17.24 0.81
C ASP A 124 3.52 -16.85 0.36
N SER A 125 4.11 -17.68 -0.52
CA SER A 125 5.45 -17.46 -1.07
C SER A 125 5.56 -16.17 -1.92
N ARG A 126 4.46 -15.70 -2.51
CA ARG A 126 4.40 -14.42 -3.24
C ARG A 126 4.57 -13.26 -2.26
N MET A 127 3.84 -13.31 -1.15
CA MET A 127 3.95 -12.32 -0.08
C MET A 127 5.36 -12.30 0.54
N GLN A 128 5.98 -13.47 0.72
CA GLN A 128 7.38 -13.58 1.17
C GLN A 128 8.33 -12.85 0.20
N ARG A 129 8.18 -13.04 -1.11
CA ARG A 129 9.02 -12.36 -2.11
C ARG A 129 8.83 -10.84 -2.11
N VAL A 130 7.59 -10.38 -2.00
CA VAL A 130 7.30 -8.93 -1.91
C VAL A 130 7.89 -8.36 -0.62
N HIS A 131 7.69 -9.03 0.50
CA HIS A 131 8.26 -8.62 1.79
C HIS A 131 9.79 -8.52 1.72
N ALA A 132 10.46 -9.57 1.23
CA ALA A 132 11.92 -9.58 1.11
C ALA A 132 12.44 -8.43 0.21
N ARG A 133 11.73 -8.12 -0.89
CA ARG A 133 12.10 -7.04 -1.80
C ARG A 133 11.91 -5.66 -1.16
N THR A 134 10.77 -5.42 -0.54
CA THR A 134 10.46 -4.13 0.11
C THR A 134 11.34 -3.89 1.32
N TYR A 135 11.62 -4.91 2.13
CA TYR A 135 12.54 -4.82 3.27
C TYR A 135 13.98 -4.52 2.82
N ARG A 136 14.44 -5.15 1.74
CA ARG A 136 15.76 -4.85 1.16
C ARG A 136 15.84 -3.41 0.69
N ALA A 137 14.83 -2.92 -0.04
CA ALA A 137 14.76 -1.53 -0.48
C ALA A 137 14.77 -0.54 0.70
N PHE A 138 14.09 -0.86 1.79
CA PHE A 138 14.13 -0.08 3.03
C PHE A 138 15.54 -0.03 3.63
N ARG A 139 16.20 -1.19 3.79
CA ARG A 139 17.56 -1.27 4.31
C ARG A 139 18.56 -0.49 3.45
N ASP A 140 18.51 -0.66 2.12
CA ASP A 140 19.41 0.01 1.19
C ASP A 140 19.26 1.55 1.25
N ARG A 141 18.10 2.04 1.68
CA ARG A 141 17.86 3.47 1.90
C ARG A 141 18.49 4.01 3.19
N LEU A 142 18.63 3.15 4.19
CA LEU A 142 19.28 3.50 5.47
C LEU A 142 20.80 3.51 5.37
N GLU A 143 21.36 2.73 4.45
CA GLU A 143 22.81 2.60 4.24
C GLU A 143 23.42 3.77 3.44
N ARG A 144 22.58 4.68 2.88
CA ARG A 144 23.01 5.90 2.17
C ARG A 144 23.13 7.09 3.10
#